data_b07352a0f67cbd23c647147dba331cd5
#
_entry.id   b07352a0f67cbd23c647147dba331cd5
#
_cell.length_a   1.000
_cell.length_b   1.000
_cell.length_c   1.000
_cell.angle_alpha   90.00
_cell.angle_beta   90.00
_cell.angle_gamma   90.00
#
_symmetry.space_group_name_H-M   'P 1'
#
loop_
_entity.id
_entity.type
_entity.pdbx_description
1 polymer ?
#
loop_
_entity_poly.entity_id
_entity_poly.type
_entity_poly.pdbx_seq_one_letter_code
_entity_poly.pdbx_strand_id
1 'polypeptide(L)'
;MAENIIASGLDQAATPRASWQKRSVLLPILTAILAAGIFAADTLTNLEIAVPVFYVAVVLIAVRFCDRRGVILVAAGCIGLTILSSFFTGSEIRQTGLVNTAISILVVGLTTFLALKIESATYTAKTLMEADQLRDALIGSVSHELRTPLASILGGASIMAEMPTITKDPRLASLASGIRDEAMRLNSDIQNLLDAALISSQGLHSRRDWTDPTDIIDTAVERMRRRFSDRRITLGLGSNLPLVHIDPVLVEQALSQIIANAAKFSLPPSAIEVAAFVKDGELLISVQDDGVGLTAEEKTKLSERFYRGQRHIGKIPGSGLGLWVANTFIVSSGGKLEASSPGESQGTTIRVVFPISQYTDDNEAAMQEA
;
A
#
# COMPACT_ATOMS: atom_id res chain seq x y z
N MET A 1 -16.72 -35.69 4.00
CA MET A 1 -15.52 -35.27 4.77
C MET A 1 -15.21 -33.79 4.65
N ALA A 2 -15.71 -33.08 3.64
CA ALA A 2 -15.51 -31.63 3.44
C ALA A 2 -16.48 -30.73 4.23
N GLU A 3 -17.66 -31.23 4.62
CA GLU A 3 -18.63 -30.45 5.40
C GLU A 3 -18.26 -30.24 6.88
N ASN A 4 -17.43 -31.11 7.45
CA ASN A 4 -16.99 -31.00 8.86
C ASN A 4 -15.82 -30.02 9.07
N ILE A 5 -15.13 -29.59 8.00
CA ILE A 5 -14.03 -28.63 8.12
C ILE A 5 -14.57 -27.18 8.08
N ILE A 6 -15.68 -26.97 7.39
CA ILE A 6 -16.32 -25.63 7.33
C ILE A 6 -17.08 -25.30 8.61
N ALA A 7 -17.66 -26.30 9.27
CA ALA A 7 -18.36 -26.11 10.53
C ALA A 7 -17.42 -25.82 11.74
N SER A 8 -16.19 -26.36 11.73
CA SER A 8 -15.21 -26.09 12.79
C SER A 8 -14.50 -24.73 12.67
N GLY A 9 -14.48 -24.14 11.47
CA GLY A 9 -13.89 -22.82 11.22
C GLY A 9 -14.80 -21.62 11.57
N LEU A 10 -16.12 -21.82 11.55
CA LEU A 10 -17.10 -20.76 11.84
C LEU A 10 -17.41 -20.57 13.32
N ASP A 11 -17.12 -21.58 14.15
CA ASP A 11 -17.37 -21.50 15.60
C ASP A 11 -16.20 -20.83 16.38
N GLN A 12 -15.07 -20.56 15.72
CA GLN A 12 -13.96 -19.78 16.29
C GLN A 12 -13.98 -18.30 15.94
N ALA A 13 -14.88 -17.86 15.06
CA ALA A 13 -15.17 -16.44 14.80
C ALA A 13 -16.16 -15.86 15.84
N ALA A 14 -16.30 -16.50 16.99
CA ALA A 14 -17.00 -15.96 18.13
C ALA A 14 -16.21 -14.80 18.69
N THR A 15 -16.74 -13.60 18.46
CA THR A 15 -16.54 -12.34 19.21
C THR A 15 -15.15 -12.20 19.83
N PRO A 16 -14.42 -11.10 19.55
CA PRO A 16 -13.27 -10.78 20.36
C PRO A 16 -13.80 -10.58 21.79
N ARG A 17 -13.82 -11.64 22.57
CA ARG A 17 -13.84 -11.54 24.02
C ARG A 17 -12.62 -10.69 24.31
N ALA A 18 -12.89 -9.39 24.59
CA ALA A 18 -11.94 -8.51 25.19
C ALA A 18 -11.21 -9.36 26.21
N SER A 19 -9.93 -9.66 25.95
CA SER A 19 -9.06 -10.23 26.96
C SER A 19 -9.12 -9.22 28.10
N TRP A 20 -9.90 -9.55 29.11
CA TRP A 20 -9.89 -8.85 30.37
C TRP A 20 -8.52 -9.11 30.96
N GLN A 21 -7.55 -8.36 30.44
CA GLN A 21 -6.26 -8.19 31.06
C GLN A 21 -6.60 -7.92 32.50
N LYS A 22 -6.19 -8.79 33.46
CA LYS A 22 -6.46 -8.66 34.88
C LYS A 22 -6.28 -7.20 35.23
N ARG A 23 -7.41 -6.45 35.32
CA ARG A 23 -7.40 -5.05 35.71
C ARG A 23 -6.79 -5.06 37.07
N SER A 24 -5.55 -4.67 37.23
CA SER A 24 -4.87 -4.58 38.49
C SER A 24 -5.72 -3.63 39.36
N VAL A 25 -6.34 -4.14 40.38
CA VAL A 25 -7.17 -3.37 41.32
C VAL A 25 -6.35 -2.25 41.95
N LEU A 26 -5.04 -2.36 41.86
CA LEU A 26 -4.06 -1.37 42.33
C LEU A 26 -4.20 0.00 41.70
N LEU A 27 -4.41 0.09 40.35
CA LEU A 27 -4.51 1.38 39.67
C LEU A 27 -5.72 2.23 40.12
N PRO A 28 -6.95 1.71 40.18
CA PRO A 28 -8.09 2.43 40.73
C PRO A 28 -7.90 2.88 42.18
N ILE A 29 -7.32 2.01 43.01
CA ILE A 29 -7.04 2.32 44.44
C ILE A 29 -6.00 3.45 44.53
N LEU A 30 -4.91 3.34 43.79
CA LEU A 30 -3.88 4.40 43.75
C LEU A 30 -4.44 5.74 43.28
N THR A 31 -5.32 5.71 42.30
CA THR A 31 -5.99 6.90 41.76
C THR A 31 -6.91 7.54 42.80
N ALA A 32 -7.66 6.72 43.54
CA ALA A 32 -8.51 7.23 44.63
C ALA A 32 -7.70 7.81 45.78
N ILE A 33 -6.59 7.15 46.19
CA ILE A 33 -5.67 7.65 47.22
C ILE A 33 -5.06 8.98 46.76
N LEU A 34 -4.63 9.10 45.54
CA LEU A 34 -4.06 10.34 44.99
C LEU A 34 -5.10 11.46 45.00
N ALA A 35 -6.33 11.18 44.58
CA ALA A 35 -7.41 12.18 44.59
C ALA A 35 -7.73 12.64 46.02
N ALA A 36 -7.79 11.74 47.00
CA ALA A 36 -8.00 12.05 48.42
C ALA A 36 -6.82 12.88 49.00
N GLY A 37 -5.58 12.53 48.64
CA GLY A 37 -4.38 13.27 49.03
C GLY A 37 -4.36 14.71 48.54
N ILE A 38 -4.73 14.90 47.26
CA ILE A 38 -4.84 16.25 46.66
C ILE A 38 -5.94 17.07 47.37
N PHE A 39 -7.10 16.44 47.66
CA PHE A 39 -8.19 17.09 48.37
C PHE A 39 -7.76 17.51 49.79
N ALA A 40 -7.09 16.61 50.51
CA ALA A 40 -6.59 16.91 51.84
C ALA A 40 -5.54 18.05 51.84
N ALA A 41 -4.61 18.00 50.87
CA ALA A 41 -3.62 19.07 50.70
C ALA A 41 -4.27 20.41 50.39
N ASP A 42 -5.27 20.42 49.51
CA ASP A 42 -5.99 21.64 49.10
C ASP A 42 -6.84 22.25 50.25
N THR A 43 -7.37 21.38 51.15
CA THR A 43 -8.25 21.81 52.26
C THR A 43 -7.48 22.16 53.52
N LEU A 44 -6.35 21.44 53.80
CA LEU A 44 -5.60 21.59 55.05
C LEU A 44 -4.43 22.58 54.97
N THR A 45 -3.98 22.92 53.76
CA THR A 45 -2.85 23.83 53.56
C THR A 45 -3.34 25.15 52.99
N ASN A 46 -2.92 26.28 53.59
CA ASN A 46 -3.17 27.63 53.06
C ASN A 46 -2.19 27.96 51.91
N LEU A 47 -1.94 27.01 50.99
CA LEU A 47 -1.07 27.26 49.85
C LEU A 47 -1.81 28.12 48.83
N GLU A 48 -1.24 29.28 48.49
CA GLU A 48 -1.74 30.18 47.43
C GLU A 48 -1.62 29.56 46.01
N ILE A 49 -1.18 28.29 45.91
CA ILE A 49 -0.95 27.57 44.67
C ILE A 49 -2.22 26.78 44.30
N ALA A 50 -2.55 26.73 43.03
CA ALA A 50 -3.69 25.96 42.52
C ALA A 50 -3.47 24.44 42.63
N VAL A 51 -3.48 23.91 43.86
CA VAL A 51 -3.34 22.49 44.20
C VAL A 51 -4.30 21.61 43.39
N PRO A 52 -5.58 22.01 43.13
CA PRO A 52 -6.50 21.24 42.35
C PRO A 52 -6.06 20.96 40.92
N VAL A 53 -5.08 21.69 40.37
CA VAL A 53 -4.51 21.41 39.03
C VAL A 53 -3.91 19.97 38.97
N PHE A 54 -3.41 19.45 40.10
CA PHE A 54 -2.88 18.10 40.20
C PHE A 54 -3.92 17.00 39.94
N TYR A 55 -5.24 17.28 39.94
CA TYR A 55 -6.27 16.38 39.49
C TYR A 55 -6.12 15.97 38.02
N VAL A 56 -5.37 16.71 37.20
CA VAL A 56 -4.94 16.30 35.86
C VAL A 56 -4.26 14.93 35.90
N ALA A 57 -3.38 14.69 36.88
CA ALA A 57 -2.71 13.38 37.01
C ALA A 57 -3.72 12.27 37.28
N VAL A 58 -4.74 12.51 38.10
CA VAL A 58 -5.83 11.56 38.40
C VAL A 58 -6.58 11.18 37.12
N VAL A 59 -6.95 12.17 36.30
CA VAL A 59 -7.65 11.96 35.05
C VAL A 59 -6.77 11.21 34.05
N LEU A 60 -5.48 11.54 33.89
CA LEU A 60 -4.56 10.86 32.98
C LEU A 60 -4.31 9.42 33.38
N ILE A 61 -4.28 9.10 34.69
CA ILE A 61 -4.19 7.72 35.17
C ILE A 61 -5.50 6.98 34.87
N ALA A 62 -6.67 7.64 35.09
CA ALA A 62 -7.97 7.04 34.86
C ALA A 62 -8.18 6.59 33.41
N VAL A 63 -7.63 7.32 32.42
CA VAL A 63 -7.66 6.92 30.99
C VAL A 63 -7.05 5.54 30.76
N ARG A 64 -6.13 5.08 31.60
CA ARG A 64 -5.47 3.77 31.41
C ARG A 64 -6.31 2.57 31.82
N PHE A 65 -7.33 2.75 32.66
CA PHE A 65 -8.12 1.63 33.17
C PHE A 65 -9.63 1.84 33.11
N CYS A 66 -10.11 3.06 32.84
CA CYS A 66 -11.53 3.36 32.66
C CYS A 66 -11.88 3.44 31.18
N ASP A 67 -13.13 3.14 30.86
CA ASP A 67 -13.76 3.47 29.59
C ASP A 67 -14.11 4.98 29.53
N ARG A 68 -14.53 5.47 28.36
CA ARG A 68 -14.88 6.87 28.14
C ARG A 68 -15.84 7.45 29.20
N ARG A 69 -16.84 6.65 29.64
CA ARG A 69 -17.79 7.09 30.67
C ARG A 69 -17.13 7.17 32.02
N GLY A 70 -16.27 6.22 32.35
CA GLY A 70 -15.51 6.20 33.59
C GLY A 70 -14.57 7.38 33.73
N VAL A 71 -13.85 7.75 32.66
CA VAL A 71 -12.98 8.92 32.64
C VAL A 71 -13.77 10.20 32.87
N ILE A 72 -14.94 10.36 32.25
CA ILE A 72 -15.83 11.51 32.46
C ILE A 72 -16.32 11.56 33.91
N LEU A 73 -16.69 10.43 34.50
CA LEU A 73 -17.13 10.37 35.90
C LEU A 73 -15.99 10.74 36.87
N VAL A 74 -14.77 10.26 36.63
CA VAL A 74 -13.59 10.60 37.43
C VAL A 74 -13.31 12.12 37.33
N ALA A 75 -13.33 12.66 36.12
CA ALA A 75 -13.13 14.11 35.92
C ALA A 75 -14.21 14.95 36.60
N ALA A 76 -15.48 14.55 36.50
CA ALA A 76 -16.59 15.19 37.18
C ALA A 76 -16.42 15.10 38.71
N GLY A 77 -15.96 13.98 39.24
CA GLY A 77 -15.61 13.80 40.65
C GLY A 77 -14.49 14.74 41.09
N CYS A 78 -13.42 14.89 40.32
CA CYS A 78 -12.31 15.78 40.58
C CYS A 78 -12.79 17.24 40.58
N ILE A 79 -13.64 17.65 39.64
CA ILE A 79 -14.24 18.97 39.59
C ILE A 79 -15.13 19.20 40.83
N GLY A 80 -15.93 18.20 41.20
CA GLY A 80 -16.76 18.25 42.41
C GLY A 80 -15.94 18.45 43.70
N LEU A 81 -14.82 17.73 43.83
CA LEU A 81 -13.88 17.89 44.95
C LEU A 81 -13.23 19.30 44.99
N THR A 82 -12.87 19.82 43.81
CA THR A 82 -12.33 21.17 43.69
C THR A 82 -13.34 22.25 44.17
N ILE A 83 -14.61 22.09 43.76
CA ILE A 83 -15.68 22.98 44.20
C ILE A 83 -15.92 22.83 45.70
N LEU A 84 -15.96 21.61 46.22
CA LEU A 84 -16.19 21.31 47.61
C LEU A 84 -15.08 21.93 48.52
N SER A 85 -13.81 21.78 48.11
CA SER A 85 -12.67 22.36 48.80
C SER A 85 -12.80 23.86 48.92
N SER A 86 -13.28 24.56 47.88
CA SER A 86 -13.46 26.02 47.90
C SER A 86 -14.47 26.52 48.96
N PHE A 87 -15.38 25.65 49.42
CA PHE A 87 -16.31 26.00 50.51
C PHE A 87 -15.70 25.83 51.90
N PHE A 88 -14.69 24.98 52.06
CA PHE A 88 -14.02 24.75 53.36
C PHE A 88 -12.86 25.72 53.61
N THR A 89 -12.33 26.35 52.56
CA THR A 89 -11.23 27.33 52.66
C THR A 89 -11.82 28.68 53.08
N GLY A 90 -11.36 29.23 54.21
CA GLY A 90 -11.96 30.37 54.91
C GLY A 90 -12.08 31.65 54.09
N SER A 91 -12.99 32.53 54.53
CA SER A 91 -13.56 33.67 53.80
C SER A 91 -12.64 34.88 53.55
N GLU A 92 -11.37 34.88 53.97
CA GLU A 92 -10.52 36.08 53.86
C GLU A 92 -9.87 36.27 52.46
N ILE A 93 -9.85 35.25 51.58
CA ILE A 93 -9.22 35.36 50.23
C ILE A 93 -10.21 34.91 49.13
N ARG A 94 -11.38 35.54 49.12
CA ARG A 94 -12.49 35.10 48.23
C ARG A 94 -12.22 35.28 46.74
N GLN A 95 -11.45 36.26 46.31
CA GLN A 95 -11.19 36.50 44.89
C GLN A 95 -10.12 35.58 44.32
N THR A 96 -9.02 35.33 45.01
CA THR A 96 -7.94 34.43 44.56
C THR A 96 -8.42 32.97 44.52
N GLY A 97 -9.23 32.55 45.50
CA GLY A 97 -9.83 31.21 45.52
C GLY A 97 -10.75 30.91 44.34
N LEU A 98 -11.59 31.88 43.94
CA LEU A 98 -12.47 31.72 42.76
C LEU A 98 -11.69 31.60 41.45
N VAL A 99 -10.63 32.39 41.28
CA VAL A 99 -9.76 32.32 40.08
C VAL A 99 -9.06 30.97 40.01
N ASN A 100 -8.47 30.46 41.10
CA ASN A 100 -7.81 29.20 41.18
C ASN A 100 -8.76 28.03 40.90
N THR A 101 -9.98 28.06 41.42
CA THR A 101 -11.03 27.08 41.17
C THR A 101 -11.42 27.08 39.67
N ALA A 102 -11.62 28.27 39.10
CA ALA A 102 -11.98 28.40 37.69
C ALA A 102 -10.87 27.83 36.75
N ILE A 103 -9.60 28.20 37.05
CA ILE A 103 -8.45 27.68 36.30
C ILE A 103 -8.38 26.13 36.39
N SER A 104 -8.53 25.61 37.62
CA SER A 104 -8.46 24.15 37.85
C SER A 104 -9.55 23.38 37.08
N ILE A 105 -10.80 23.86 37.11
CA ILE A 105 -11.91 23.29 36.35
C ILE A 105 -11.62 23.32 34.85
N LEU A 106 -11.13 24.45 34.34
CA LEU A 106 -10.78 24.60 32.93
C LEU A 106 -9.67 23.62 32.52
N VAL A 107 -8.61 23.53 33.33
CA VAL A 107 -7.48 22.64 33.02
C VAL A 107 -7.89 21.17 33.09
N VAL A 108 -8.66 20.76 34.12
CA VAL A 108 -9.18 19.37 34.22
C VAL A 108 -10.12 19.05 33.05
N GLY A 109 -11.02 19.98 32.68
CA GLY A 109 -11.93 19.85 31.58
C GLY A 109 -11.20 19.72 30.22
N LEU A 110 -10.24 20.63 29.97
CA LEU A 110 -9.42 20.62 28.75
C LEU A 110 -8.59 19.32 28.64
N THR A 111 -7.95 18.92 29.74
CA THR A 111 -7.16 17.68 29.78
C THR A 111 -8.03 16.47 29.50
N THR A 112 -9.22 16.40 30.11
CA THR A 112 -10.19 15.31 29.87
C THR A 112 -10.59 15.27 28.39
N PHE A 113 -10.91 16.42 27.80
CA PHE A 113 -11.27 16.52 26.39
C PHE A 113 -10.12 16.05 25.47
N LEU A 114 -8.89 16.53 25.70
CA LEU A 114 -7.73 16.14 24.92
C LEU A 114 -7.40 14.65 25.08
N ALA A 115 -7.43 14.13 26.31
CA ALA A 115 -7.17 12.71 26.56
C ALA A 115 -8.15 11.81 25.83
N LEU A 116 -9.45 12.12 25.87
CA LEU A 116 -10.49 11.35 25.14
C LEU A 116 -10.34 11.49 23.61
N LYS A 117 -9.93 12.64 23.11
CA LYS A 117 -9.65 12.86 21.68
C LYS A 117 -8.45 12.03 21.22
N ILE A 118 -7.36 12.05 21.97
CA ILE A 118 -6.16 11.25 21.64
C ILE A 118 -6.47 9.76 21.69
N GLU A 119 -7.19 9.30 22.72
CA GLU A 119 -7.60 7.90 22.83
C GLU A 119 -8.43 7.46 21.61
N SER A 120 -9.44 8.26 21.24
CA SER A 120 -10.27 7.94 20.07
C SER A 120 -9.47 7.93 18.77
N ALA A 121 -8.53 8.86 18.58
CA ALA A 121 -7.67 8.92 17.40
C ALA A 121 -6.72 7.72 17.33
N THR A 122 -6.10 7.35 18.44
CA THR A 122 -5.20 6.17 18.50
C THR A 122 -5.95 4.87 18.29
N TYR A 123 -7.16 4.72 18.81
CA TYR A 123 -7.99 3.56 18.57
C TYR A 123 -8.37 3.43 17.10
N THR A 124 -8.82 4.52 16.47
CA THR A 124 -9.15 4.54 15.03
C THR A 124 -7.93 4.22 14.17
N ALA A 125 -6.77 4.82 14.47
CA ALA A 125 -5.53 4.53 13.76
C ALA A 125 -5.12 3.06 13.88
N LYS A 126 -5.25 2.48 15.08
CA LYS A 126 -4.93 1.06 15.32
C LYS A 126 -5.86 0.12 14.55
N THR A 127 -7.17 0.36 14.58
CA THR A 127 -8.14 -0.47 13.84
C THR A 127 -7.94 -0.39 12.33
N LEU A 128 -7.57 0.78 11.79
CA LEU A 128 -7.22 0.92 10.38
C LEU A 128 -5.95 0.14 10.03
N MET A 129 -4.90 0.24 10.86
CA MET A 129 -3.68 -0.54 10.65
C MET A 129 -3.92 -2.05 10.71
N GLU A 130 -4.71 -2.54 11.66
CA GLU A 130 -5.05 -3.96 11.77
C GLU A 130 -5.86 -4.43 10.53
N ALA A 131 -6.79 -3.63 10.05
CA ALA A 131 -7.56 -3.92 8.85
C ALA A 131 -6.68 -3.95 7.59
N ASP A 132 -5.74 -3.02 7.46
CA ASP A 132 -4.79 -2.99 6.35
C ASP A 132 -3.84 -4.21 6.39
N GLN A 133 -3.28 -4.54 7.56
CA GLN A 133 -2.43 -5.73 7.71
C GLN A 133 -3.16 -7.03 7.37
N LEU A 134 -4.43 -7.17 7.81
CA LEU A 134 -5.25 -8.33 7.48
C LEU A 134 -5.51 -8.41 5.97
N ARG A 135 -5.83 -7.30 5.36
CA ARG A 135 -6.06 -7.21 3.90
C ARG A 135 -4.83 -7.62 3.12
N ASP A 136 -3.64 -7.17 3.52
CA ASP A 136 -2.38 -7.50 2.85
C ASP A 136 -2.01 -8.97 3.02
N ALA A 137 -2.18 -9.51 4.21
CA ALA A 137 -1.98 -10.94 4.46
C ALA A 137 -2.93 -11.79 3.61
N LEU A 138 -4.19 -11.37 3.46
CA LEU A 138 -5.17 -12.04 2.59
C LEU A 138 -4.76 -11.97 1.11
N ILE A 139 -4.34 -10.79 0.61
CA ILE A 139 -3.90 -10.63 -0.78
C ILE A 139 -2.68 -11.51 -1.04
N GLY A 140 -1.70 -11.52 -0.14
CA GLY A 140 -0.51 -12.37 -0.25
C GLY A 140 -0.84 -13.87 -0.26
N SER A 141 -1.69 -14.32 0.64
CA SER A 141 -2.15 -15.72 0.73
C SER A 141 -2.92 -16.14 -0.52
N VAL A 142 -3.92 -15.35 -0.92
CA VAL A 142 -4.72 -15.61 -2.13
C VAL A 142 -3.82 -15.64 -3.38
N SER A 143 -2.82 -14.76 -3.46
CA SER A 143 -1.85 -14.76 -4.56
C SER A 143 -1.13 -16.09 -4.69
N HIS A 144 -0.64 -16.60 -3.57
CA HIS A 144 0.08 -17.87 -3.55
C HIS A 144 -0.84 -19.06 -3.86
N GLU A 145 -2.04 -19.06 -3.27
CA GLU A 145 -3.02 -20.13 -3.47
C GLU A 145 -3.59 -20.18 -4.90
N LEU A 146 -3.67 -19.04 -5.60
CA LEU A 146 -4.09 -19.01 -7.00
C LEU A 146 -2.94 -19.38 -7.96
N ARG A 147 -1.70 -19.01 -7.63
CA ARG A 147 -0.54 -19.28 -8.49
C ARG A 147 -0.27 -20.77 -8.64
N THR A 148 -0.43 -21.56 -7.59
CA THR A 148 -0.13 -23.00 -7.57
C THR A 148 -1.02 -23.82 -8.51
N PRO A 149 -2.37 -23.77 -8.44
CA PRO A 149 -3.22 -24.51 -9.36
C PRO A 149 -3.07 -24.01 -10.79
N LEU A 150 -2.86 -22.71 -10.98
CA LEU A 150 -2.69 -22.12 -12.29
C LEU A 150 -1.37 -22.57 -12.95
N ALA A 151 -0.28 -22.65 -12.18
CA ALA A 151 0.98 -23.22 -12.67
C ALA A 151 0.82 -24.71 -13.09
N SER A 152 0.01 -25.47 -12.34
CA SER A 152 -0.30 -26.87 -12.68
C SER A 152 -1.11 -26.98 -13.99
N ILE A 153 -2.12 -26.11 -14.17
CA ILE A 153 -2.92 -26.06 -15.41
C ILE A 153 -2.02 -25.66 -16.59
N LEU A 154 -1.20 -24.63 -16.41
CA LEU A 154 -0.28 -24.16 -17.45
C LEU A 154 0.76 -25.22 -17.82
N GLY A 155 1.36 -25.87 -16.81
CA GLY A 155 2.30 -26.98 -17.03
C GLY A 155 1.67 -28.14 -17.78
N GLY A 156 0.47 -28.59 -17.37
CA GLY A 156 -0.28 -29.62 -18.05
C GLY A 156 -0.64 -29.26 -19.49
N ALA A 157 -1.12 -28.05 -19.73
CA ALA A 157 -1.46 -27.54 -21.05
C ALA A 157 -0.22 -27.43 -21.96
N SER A 158 0.93 -27.01 -21.41
CA SER A 158 2.20 -26.94 -22.17
C SER A 158 2.68 -28.33 -22.57
N ILE A 159 2.68 -29.29 -21.64
CA ILE A 159 3.05 -30.67 -21.95
C ILE A 159 2.12 -31.27 -23.01
N MET A 160 0.81 -31.05 -22.88
CA MET A 160 -0.15 -31.55 -23.92
C MET A 160 0.12 -30.92 -25.28
N ALA A 161 0.41 -29.62 -25.36
CA ALA A 161 0.69 -28.94 -26.63
C ALA A 161 1.96 -29.46 -27.33
N GLU A 162 2.91 -30.07 -26.61
CA GLU A 162 4.15 -30.61 -27.12
C GLU A 162 4.08 -32.14 -27.40
N MET A 163 3.02 -32.83 -26.99
CA MET A 163 2.88 -34.26 -27.17
C MET A 163 2.78 -34.64 -28.67
N PRO A 164 3.61 -35.56 -29.16
CA PRO A 164 3.59 -35.97 -30.58
C PRO A 164 2.24 -36.53 -31.07
N THR A 165 1.45 -37.09 -30.16
CA THR A 165 0.10 -37.60 -30.47
C THR A 165 -0.90 -36.47 -30.69
N ILE A 166 -0.74 -35.35 -30.01
CA ILE A 166 -1.58 -34.13 -30.08
C ILE A 166 -1.15 -33.28 -31.28
N THR A 167 0.15 -33.10 -31.48
CA THR A 167 0.69 -32.26 -32.57
C THR A 167 0.42 -32.86 -33.97
N LYS A 168 0.19 -34.19 -34.07
CA LYS A 168 -0.19 -34.82 -35.31
C LYS A 168 -1.63 -34.57 -35.77
N ASP A 169 -2.52 -34.25 -34.83
CA ASP A 169 -3.90 -33.88 -35.14
C ASP A 169 -4.05 -32.34 -35.03
N PRO A 170 -4.31 -31.65 -36.15
CA PRO A 170 -4.42 -30.17 -36.14
C PRO A 170 -5.51 -29.64 -35.23
N ARG A 171 -6.59 -30.42 -35.01
CA ARG A 171 -7.68 -30.02 -34.12
C ARG A 171 -7.26 -30.08 -32.65
N LEU A 172 -6.61 -31.19 -32.27
CA LEU A 172 -6.11 -31.38 -30.92
C LEU A 172 -4.97 -30.38 -30.60
N ALA A 173 -4.08 -30.15 -31.56
CA ALA A 173 -3.01 -29.16 -31.43
C ALA A 173 -3.58 -27.73 -31.21
N SER A 174 -4.59 -27.33 -31.96
CA SER A 174 -5.26 -26.06 -31.80
C SER A 174 -5.96 -25.92 -30.45
N LEU A 175 -6.63 -26.97 -29.95
CA LEU A 175 -7.27 -26.99 -28.66
C LEU A 175 -6.24 -26.90 -27.51
N ALA A 176 -5.17 -27.68 -27.57
CA ALA A 176 -4.12 -27.65 -26.54
C ALA A 176 -3.41 -26.30 -26.47
N SER A 177 -3.10 -25.70 -27.65
CA SER A 177 -2.55 -24.35 -27.71
C SER A 177 -3.54 -23.33 -27.14
N GLY A 178 -4.82 -23.41 -27.48
CA GLY A 178 -5.86 -22.51 -26.94
C GLY A 178 -5.98 -22.57 -25.41
N ILE A 179 -5.92 -23.78 -24.83
CA ILE A 179 -5.95 -23.96 -23.37
C ILE A 179 -4.69 -23.34 -22.72
N ARG A 180 -3.53 -23.57 -23.29
CA ARG A 180 -2.27 -23.00 -22.81
C ARG A 180 -2.31 -21.47 -22.84
N ASP A 181 -2.73 -20.90 -23.97
CA ASP A 181 -2.77 -19.44 -24.16
C ASP A 181 -3.77 -18.79 -23.21
N GLU A 182 -4.92 -19.44 -22.96
CA GLU A 182 -5.91 -18.97 -21.99
C GLU A 182 -5.40 -19.06 -20.54
N ALA A 183 -4.68 -20.14 -20.18
CA ALA A 183 -4.07 -20.29 -18.88
C ALA A 183 -2.97 -19.22 -18.63
N MET A 184 -2.14 -18.94 -19.65
CA MET A 184 -1.14 -17.85 -19.59
C MET A 184 -1.80 -16.49 -19.41
N ARG A 185 -2.91 -16.25 -20.13
CA ARG A 185 -3.69 -15.01 -19.99
C ARG A 185 -4.25 -14.85 -18.58
N LEU A 186 -4.91 -15.87 -18.06
CA LEU A 186 -5.49 -15.87 -16.72
C LEU A 186 -4.43 -15.62 -15.66
N ASN A 187 -3.27 -16.25 -15.78
CA ASN A 187 -2.14 -16.00 -14.88
C ASN A 187 -1.70 -14.53 -14.89
N SER A 188 -1.60 -13.93 -16.08
CA SER A 188 -1.23 -12.53 -16.22
C SER A 188 -2.29 -11.58 -15.63
N ASP A 189 -3.57 -11.87 -15.84
CA ASP A 189 -4.68 -11.05 -15.34
C ASP A 189 -4.79 -11.14 -13.81
N ILE A 190 -4.62 -12.34 -13.23
CA ILE A 190 -4.55 -12.52 -11.77
C ILE A 190 -3.36 -11.75 -11.19
N GLN A 191 -2.16 -11.87 -11.77
CA GLN A 191 -0.99 -11.13 -11.28
C GLN A 191 -1.23 -9.62 -11.29
N ASN A 192 -1.76 -9.09 -12.38
CA ASN A 192 -2.10 -7.67 -12.49
C ASN A 192 -3.14 -7.21 -11.45
N LEU A 193 -4.14 -8.06 -11.14
CA LEU A 193 -5.12 -7.76 -10.09
C LEU A 193 -4.50 -7.72 -8.71
N LEU A 194 -3.59 -8.65 -8.42
CA LEU A 194 -2.88 -8.73 -7.15
C LEU A 194 -1.92 -7.56 -6.97
N ASP A 195 -1.15 -7.22 -8.01
CA ASP A 195 -0.27 -6.04 -8.02
C ASP A 195 -1.10 -4.76 -7.80
N ALA A 196 -2.24 -4.64 -8.49
CA ALA A 196 -3.16 -3.51 -8.30
C ALA A 196 -3.74 -3.43 -6.88
N ALA A 197 -4.02 -4.57 -6.26
CA ALA A 197 -4.53 -4.63 -4.90
C ALA A 197 -3.45 -4.24 -3.86
N LEU A 198 -2.21 -4.73 -4.03
CA LEU A 198 -1.06 -4.36 -3.19
C LEU A 198 -0.73 -2.88 -3.29
N ILE A 199 -0.68 -2.33 -4.51
CA ILE A 199 -0.47 -0.90 -4.76
C ILE A 199 -1.52 -0.04 -4.03
N SER A 200 -2.77 -0.49 -4.02
CA SER A 200 -3.89 0.26 -3.43
C SER A 200 -3.92 0.19 -1.89
N SER A 201 -3.23 -0.77 -1.27
CA SER A 201 -3.29 -1.00 0.17
C SER A 201 -2.25 -0.22 0.97
N GLN A 202 -0.99 -0.31 0.59
CA GLN A 202 0.13 0.23 1.38
C GLN A 202 0.91 1.33 0.68
N GLY A 203 0.59 1.63 -0.59
CA GLY A 203 1.56 2.28 -1.45
C GLY A 203 2.70 1.31 -1.78
N LEU A 204 3.45 1.62 -2.81
CA LEU A 204 4.58 0.79 -3.22
C LEU A 204 5.81 1.24 -2.44
N HIS A 205 6.38 0.35 -1.60
CA HIS A 205 7.69 0.57 -1.01
C HIS A 205 8.76 0.19 -2.04
N SER A 206 9.18 1.17 -2.84
CA SER A 206 10.27 1.01 -3.80
C SER A 206 11.61 0.91 -3.06
N ARG A 207 12.35 -0.16 -3.34
CA ARG A 207 13.73 -0.33 -2.89
C ARG A 207 14.66 0.10 -4.01
N ARG A 208 14.99 1.39 -4.03
CA ARG A 208 15.86 1.95 -5.06
C ARG A 208 17.31 1.61 -4.76
N ASP A 209 18.02 1.23 -5.81
CA ASP A 209 19.43 0.94 -5.77
C ASP A 209 20.11 1.48 -7.05
N TRP A 210 21.43 1.70 -6.99
CA TRP A 210 22.20 2.08 -8.18
C TRP A 210 22.33 0.89 -9.12
N THR A 211 21.66 0.97 -10.26
CA THR A 211 21.49 -0.16 -11.15
C THR A 211 21.88 0.20 -12.57
N ASP A 212 22.53 -0.73 -13.27
CA ASP A 212 22.76 -0.62 -14.71
C ASP A 212 21.41 -0.83 -15.44
N PRO A 213 20.91 0.18 -16.16
CA PRO A 213 19.65 0.03 -16.90
C PRO A 213 19.76 -1.00 -18.03
N THR A 214 20.97 -1.30 -18.53
CA THR A 214 21.20 -2.31 -19.56
C THR A 214 20.74 -3.68 -19.08
N ASP A 215 21.12 -4.09 -17.87
CA ASP A 215 20.78 -5.40 -17.29
C ASP A 215 19.27 -5.57 -17.14
N ILE A 216 18.58 -4.52 -16.72
CA ILE A 216 17.12 -4.53 -16.55
C ILE A 216 16.42 -4.67 -17.90
N ILE A 217 16.85 -3.88 -18.88
CA ILE A 217 16.26 -3.87 -20.21
C ILE A 217 16.49 -5.22 -20.91
N ASP A 218 17.72 -5.73 -20.84
CA ASP A 218 18.05 -7.04 -21.42
C ASP A 218 17.22 -8.14 -20.80
N THR A 219 17.08 -8.17 -19.47
CA THR A 219 16.27 -9.16 -18.76
C THR A 219 14.80 -9.10 -19.19
N ALA A 220 14.22 -7.91 -19.28
CA ALA A 220 12.84 -7.72 -19.72
C ALA A 220 12.64 -8.17 -21.17
N VAL A 221 13.55 -7.77 -22.07
CA VAL A 221 13.50 -8.13 -23.50
C VAL A 221 13.64 -9.63 -23.70
N GLU A 222 14.62 -10.28 -23.05
CA GLU A 222 14.82 -11.72 -23.18
C GLU A 222 13.64 -12.54 -22.63
N ARG A 223 13.03 -12.09 -21.53
CA ARG A 223 11.79 -12.67 -21.00
C ARG A 223 10.67 -12.59 -22.04
N MET A 224 10.51 -11.44 -22.69
CA MET A 224 9.45 -11.20 -23.66
C MET A 224 9.71 -11.89 -24.99
N ARG A 225 10.96 -12.02 -25.45
CA ARG A 225 11.34 -12.84 -26.62
C ARG A 225 10.93 -14.31 -26.45
N ARG A 226 11.16 -14.86 -25.24
CA ARG A 226 10.73 -16.25 -24.94
C ARG A 226 9.21 -16.41 -24.91
N ARG A 227 8.50 -15.38 -24.42
CA ARG A 227 7.04 -15.41 -24.31
C ARG A 227 6.33 -15.21 -25.65
N PHE A 228 6.88 -14.36 -26.50
CA PHE A 228 6.35 -13.97 -27.81
C PHE A 228 7.34 -14.35 -28.91
N SER A 229 7.56 -15.68 -29.07
CA SER A 229 8.53 -16.20 -30.04
C SER A 229 8.14 -15.95 -31.50
N ASP A 230 6.87 -15.62 -31.78
CA ASP A 230 6.32 -15.20 -33.05
C ASP A 230 6.54 -13.69 -33.35
N ARG A 231 7.11 -12.94 -32.43
CA ARG A 231 7.34 -11.49 -32.54
C ARG A 231 8.82 -11.17 -32.66
N ARG A 232 9.13 -10.22 -33.53
CA ARG A 232 10.49 -9.68 -33.64
C ARG A 232 10.65 -8.54 -32.64
N ILE A 233 11.37 -8.76 -31.55
CA ILE A 233 11.74 -7.71 -30.59
C ILE A 233 13.18 -7.33 -30.83
N THR A 234 13.41 -6.09 -31.28
CA THR A 234 14.73 -5.50 -31.52
C THR A 234 15.15 -4.63 -30.33
N LEU A 235 16.44 -4.59 -30.07
CA LEU A 235 17.01 -3.81 -28.97
C LEU A 235 18.09 -2.87 -29.50
N GLY A 236 17.95 -1.58 -29.22
CA GLY A 236 18.90 -0.53 -29.56
C GLY A 236 19.33 0.25 -28.31
N LEU A 237 20.47 -0.09 -27.75
CA LEU A 237 21.02 0.59 -26.59
C LEU A 237 22.04 1.64 -27.01
N GLY A 238 21.93 2.83 -26.42
CA GLY A 238 22.97 3.86 -26.53
C GLY A 238 24.27 3.42 -25.88
N SER A 239 25.40 3.94 -26.36
CA SER A 239 26.71 3.65 -25.77
C SER A 239 26.80 4.28 -24.38
N ASN A 240 27.25 3.52 -23.37
CA ASN A 240 27.53 3.98 -22.00
C ASN A 240 26.30 4.60 -21.31
N LEU A 241 25.27 3.81 -21.08
CA LEU A 241 24.16 4.21 -20.22
C LEU A 241 24.67 4.34 -18.76
N PRO A 242 24.37 5.45 -18.06
CA PRO A 242 24.82 5.64 -16.69
C PRO A 242 24.02 4.77 -15.70
N LEU A 243 24.59 4.49 -14.54
CA LEU A 243 23.84 3.94 -13.43
C LEU A 243 22.71 4.91 -13.03
N VAL A 244 21.57 4.35 -12.68
CA VAL A 244 20.40 5.10 -12.23
C VAL A 244 19.91 4.56 -10.89
N HIS A 245 19.41 5.46 -10.04
CA HIS A 245 18.90 5.11 -8.71
C HIS A 245 17.42 4.76 -8.77
N ILE A 246 17.12 3.49 -9.06
CA ILE A 246 15.77 2.96 -9.33
C ILE A 246 15.56 1.61 -8.62
N ASP A 247 14.32 1.14 -8.57
CA ASP A 247 14.01 -0.22 -8.14
C ASP A 247 14.09 -1.18 -9.34
N PRO A 248 15.12 -2.06 -9.41
CA PRO A 248 15.34 -2.90 -10.59
C PRO A 248 14.20 -3.88 -10.84
N VAL A 249 13.57 -4.39 -9.78
CA VAL A 249 12.48 -5.36 -9.90
C VAL A 249 11.22 -4.71 -10.44
N LEU A 250 10.85 -3.55 -9.90
CA LEU A 250 9.66 -2.83 -10.35
C LEU A 250 9.82 -2.32 -11.79
N VAL A 251 10.99 -1.81 -12.15
CA VAL A 251 11.26 -1.32 -13.49
C VAL A 251 11.28 -2.46 -14.51
N GLU A 252 11.89 -3.61 -14.19
CA GLU A 252 11.87 -4.79 -15.06
C GLU A 252 10.43 -5.28 -15.30
N GLN A 253 9.61 -5.35 -14.25
CA GLN A 253 8.19 -5.72 -14.37
C GLN A 253 7.41 -4.71 -15.21
N ALA A 254 7.64 -3.42 -15.02
CA ALA A 254 7.00 -2.36 -15.82
C ALA A 254 7.34 -2.48 -17.31
N LEU A 255 8.63 -2.63 -17.64
CA LEU A 255 9.08 -2.84 -19.02
C LEU A 255 8.47 -4.11 -19.64
N SER A 256 8.43 -5.20 -18.88
CA SER A 256 7.76 -6.45 -19.31
C SER A 256 6.29 -6.23 -19.64
N GLN A 257 5.54 -5.46 -18.84
CA GLN A 257 4.14 -5.13 -19.11
C GLN A 257 3.98 -4.23 -20.34
N ILE A 258 4.88 -3.26 -20.54
CA ILE A 258 4.86 -2.36 -21.68
C ILE A 258 5.14 -3.13 -22.98
N ILE A 259 6.17 -3.99 -22.99
CA ILE A 259 6.51 -4.83 -24.14
C ILE A 259 5.39 -5.84 -24.45
N ALA A 260 4.78 -6.43 -23.40
CA ALA A 260 3.64 -7.34 -23.58
C ALA A 260 2.42 -6.62 -24.19
N ASN A 261 2.18 -5.36 -23.83
CA ASN A 261 1.14 -4.54 -24.46
C ASN A 261 1.48 -4.24 -25.93
N ALA A 262 2.70 -3.87 -26.25
CA ALA A 262 3.16 -3.68 -27.63
C ALA A 262 2.93 -4.94 -28.47
N ALA A 263 3.30 -6.11 -27.96
CA ALA A 263 3.09 -7.40 -28.63
C ALA A 263 1.61 -7.71 -28.85
N LYS A 264 0.75 -7.32 -27.93
CA LYS A 264 -0.68 -7.60 -27.94
C LYS A 264 -1.47 -6.70 -28.90
N PHE A 265 -1.07 -5.43 -29.01
CA PHE A 265 -1.76 -4.42 -29.83
C PHE A 265 -1.19 -4.28 -31.25
N SER A 266 -0.09 -4.98 -31.57
CA SER A 266 0.46 -5.06 -32.91
C SER A 266 0.14 -6.41 -33.56
N LEU A 267 -0.05 -6.42 -34.89
CA LEU A 267 -0.33 -7.64 -35.66
C LEU A 267 0.97 -8.25 -36.20
N PRO A 268 1.13 -9.59 -36.19
CA PRO A 268 2.27 -10.23 -36.90
C PRO A 268 2.24 -9.88 -38.40
N PRO A 269 3.41 -9.64 -39.04
CA PRO A 269 4.79 -9.82 -38.56
C PRO A 269 5.45 -8.52 -38.04
N SER A 270 4.71 -7.61 -37.39
CA SER A 270 5.25 -6.34 -36.91
C SER A 270 6.42 -6.52 -35.94
N ALA A 271 7.36 -5.58 -35.98
CA ALA A 271 8.47 -5.49 -35.05
C ALA A 271 8.10 -4.63 -33.85
N ILE A 272 8.68 -4.98 -32.70
CA ILE A 272 8.67 -4.15 -31.48
C ILE A 272 10.10 -3.65 -31.30
N GLU A 273 10.28 -2.35 -31.23
CA GLU A 273 11.58 -1.75 -31.01
C GLU A 273 11.69 -1.25 -29.56
N VAL A 274 12.70 -1.76 -28.84
CA VAL A 274 13.07 -1.28 -27.53
C VAL A 274 14.38 -0.52 -27.66
N ALA A 275 14.39 0.74 -27.26
CA ALA A 275 15.61 1.55 -27.32
C ALA A 275 15.82 2.30 -26.01
N ALA A 276 17.09 2.52 -25.65
CA ALA A 276 17.46 3.31 -24.49
C ALA A 276 18.62 4.25 -24.82
N PHE A 277 18.52 5.48 -24.39
CA PHE A 277 19.52 6.52 -24.59
C PHE A 277 19.41 7.63 -23.55
N VAL A 278 20.49 8.40 -23.41
CA VAL A 278 20.52 9.56 -22.53
C VAL A 278 20.27 10.83 -23.35
N LYS A 279 19.37 11.67 -22.84
CA LYS A 279 19.09 12.99 -23.41
C LYS A 279 18.73 13.98 -22.31
N ASP A 280 19.29 15.17 -22.37
CA ASP A 280 18.98 16.30 -21.47
C ASP A 280 19.11 15.97 -19.96
N GLY A 281 20.03 15.05 -19.59
CA GLY A 281 20.22 14.60 -18.19
C GLY A 281 19.19 13.59 -17.73
N GLU A 282 18.44 12.99 -18.63
CA GLU A 282 17.47 11.94 -18.36
C GLU A 282 17.80 10.65 -19.12
N LEU A 283 17.59 9.50 -18.51
CA LEU A 283 17.56 8.20 -19.17
C LEU A 283 16.17 8.01 -19.78
N LEU A 284 16.13 7.84 -21.09
CA LEU A 284 14.90 7.54 -21.83
C LEU A 284 14.93 6.07 -22.29
N ILE A 285 13.91 5.31 -21.93
CA ILE A 285 13.68 3.97 -22.45
C ILE A 285 12.38 4.01 -23.25
N SER A 286 12.43 3.65 -24.52
CA SER A 286 11.27 3.68 -25.41
C SER A 286 10.93 2.27 -25.90
N VAL A 287 9.64 1.97 -25.91
CA VAL A 287 9.08 0.76 -26.53
C VAL A 287 8.12 1.24 -27.62
N GLN A 288 8.46 0.95 -28.86
CA GLN A 288 7.68 1.32 -30.03
C GLN A 288 7.09 0.08 -30.69
N ASP A 289 5.83 0.16 -31.11
CA ASP A 289 5.13 -0.84 -31.90
C ASP A 289 4.48 -0.22 -33.13
N ASP A 290 4.23 -1.06 -34.14
CA ASP A 290 3.52 -0.71 -35.38
C ASP A 290 2.05 -1.16 -35.31
N GLY A 291 1.44 -1.06 -34.13
CA GLY A 291 0.10 -1.58 -33.86
C GLY A 291 -1.04 -0.64 -34.22
N VAL A 292 -2.17 -0.85 -33.54
CA VAL A 292 -3.44 -0.15 -33.78
C VAL A 292 -3.42 1.35 -33.45
N GLY A 293 -2.32 1.85 -32.86
CA GLY A 293 -2.15 3.25 -32.49
C GLY A 293 -3.17 3.73 -31.43
N LEU A 294 -3.16 5.03 -31.12
CA LEU A 294 -4.00 5.63 -30.09
C LEU A 294 -4.79 6.81 -30.62
N THR A 295 -6.06 6.92 -30.22
CA THR A 295 -6.83 8.16 -30.38
C THR A 295 -6.37 9.22 -29.37
N ALA A 296 -6.76 10.49 -29.57
CA ALA A 296 -6.46 11.57 -28.62
C ALA A 296 -7.05 11.31 -27.23
N GLU A 297 -8.25 10.73 -27.18
CA GLU A 297 -8.90 10.34 -25.91
C GLU A 297 -8.16 9.20 -25.20
N GLU A 298 -7.77 8.17 -25.96
CA GLU A 298 -7.03 7.03 -25.41
C GLU A 298 -5.69 7.45 -24.82
N LYS A 299 -4.97 8.40 -25.43
CA LYS A 299 -3.70 8.93 -24.89
C LYS A 299 -3.84 9.51 -23.49
N THR A 300 -4.93 10.20 -23.19
CA THR A 300 -5.12 10.86 -21.89
C THR A 300 -5.53 9.87 -20.79
N LYS A 301 -6.20 8.77 -21.17
CA LYS A 301 -6.75 7.77 -20.23
C LYS A 301 -5.94 6.49 -20.13
N LEU A 302 -4.85 6.37 -20.89
CA LEU A 302 -4.13 5.11 -21.07
C LEU A 302 -3.58 4.50 -19.77
N SER A 303 -3.23 5.35 -18.80
CA SER A 303 -2.77 4.96 -17.47
C SER A 303 -3.86 4.96 -16.38
N GLU A 304 -5.13 5.11 -16.77
CA GLU A 304 -6.25 4.97 -15.81
C GLU A 304 -6.53 3.49 -15.52
N ARG A 305 -6.92 3.21 -14.28
CA ARG A 305 -7.23 1.87 -13.82
C ARG A 305 -8.47 1.31 -14.52
N PHE A 306 -8.36 0.07 -15.04
CA PHE A 306 -9.40 -0.62 -15.82
C PHE A 306 -9.79 0.04 -17.15
N TYR A 307 -9.04 1.06 -17.59
CA TYR A 307 -9.33 1.70 -18.86
C TYR A 307 -9.02 0.79 -20.04
N ARG A 308 -9.93 0.74 -20.99
CA ARG A 308 -9.81 0.04 -22.28
C ARG A 308 -10.50 0.87 -23.36
N GLY A 309 -9.78 1.15 -24.45
CA GLY A 309 -10.38 1.81 -25.60
C GLY A 309 -11.59 1.00 -26.13
N GLN A 310 -12.73 1.65 -26.33
CA GLN A 310 -13.98 0.98 -26.71
C GLN A 310 -13.82 0.11 -27.97
N ARG A 311 -13.02 0.57 -28.94
CA ARG A 311 -12.72 -0.16 -30.18
C ARG A 311 -11.97 -1.48 -30.00
N HIS A 312 -11.39 -1.70 -28.81
CA HIS A 312 -10.61 -2.89 -28.47
C HIS A 312 -11.38 -3.88 -27.60
N ILE A 313 -12.53 -3.48 -27.03
CA ILE A 313 -13.36 -4.34 -26.19
C ILE A 313 -13.91 -5.50 -27.07
N GLY A 314 -13.72 -6.72 -26.62
CA GLY A 314 -14.12 -7.93 -27.34
C GLY A 314 -13.19 -8.39 -28.48
N LYS A 315 -12.25 -7.53 -28.93
CA LYS A 315 -11.27 -7.88 -29.98
C LYS A 315 -9.91 -8.24 -29.42
N ILE A 316 -9.44 -7.48 -28.42
CA ILE A 316 -8.13 -7.68 -27.80
C ILE A 316 -8.38 -7.97 -26.31
N PRO A 317 -8.00 -9.16 -25.82
CA PRO A 317 -8.26 -9.57 -24.44
C PRO A 317 -7.41 -8.77 -23.42
N GLY A 318 -7.91 -8.52 -22.20
CA GLY A 318 -7.16 -7.94 -21.09
C GLY A 318 -8.00 -7.19 -20.08
N SER A 319 -7.45 -7.01 -18.88
CA SER A 319 -8.09 -6.40 -17.71
C SER A 319 -8.09 -4.85 -17.71
N GLY A 320 -7.24 -4.20 -18.52
CA GLY A 320 -7.01 -2.75 -18.47
C GLY A 320 -6.16 -2.31 -17.26
N LEU A 321 -5.44 -3.24 -16.63
CA LEU A 321 -4.59 -2.96 -15.47
C LEU A 321 -3.10 -2.86 -15.82
N GLY A 322 -2.64 -3.56 -16.87
CA GLY A 322 -1.19 -3.71 -17.14
C GLY A 322 -0.43 -2.39 -17.27
N LEU A 323 -0.96 -1.41 -18.01
CA LEU A 323 -0.26 -0.13 -18.17
C LEU A 323 -0.42 0.78 -16.94
N TRP A 324 -1.52 0.68 -16.21
CA TRP A 324 -1.67 1.37 -14.93
C TRP A 324 -0.67 0.83 -13.89
N VAL A 325 -0.48 -0.49 -13.79
CA VAL A 325 0.53 -1.13 -12.94
C VAL A 325 1.93 -0.69 -13.35
N ALA A 326 2.25 -0.74 -14.65
CA ALA A 326 3.55 -0.29 -15.17
C ALA A 326 3.82 1.18 -14.81
N ASN A 327 2.84 2.07 -15.03
CA ASN A 327 2.97 3.48 -14.66
C ASN A 327 3.22 3.66 -13.17
N THR A 328 2.52 2.93 -12.31
CA THR A 328 2.69 3.01 -10.86
C THR A 328 4.09 2.54 -10.44
N PHE A 329 4.61 1.46 -11.02
CA PHE A 329 5.96 0.96 -10.76
C PHE A 329 7.04 1.97 -11.17
N ILE A 330 6.88 2.59 -12.34
CA ILE A 330 7.81 3.62 -12.84
C ILE A 330 7.79 4.85 -11.93
N VAL A 331 6.61 5.36 -11.58
CA VAL A 331 6.46 6.53 -10.69
C VAL A 331 7.04 6.23 -9.30
N SER A 332 6.78 5.05 -8.75
CA SER A 332 7.35 4.65 -7.45
C SER A 332 8.88 4.52 -7.49
N SER A 333 9.45 4.17 -8.64
CA SER A 333 10.90 4.13 -8.85
C SER A 333 11.51 5.51 -9.19
N GLY A 334 10.70 6.58 -9.20
CA GLY A 334 11.16 7.96 -9.42
C GLY A 334 11.17 8.41 -10.88
N GLY A 335 10.58 7.63 -11.78
CA GLY A 335 10.43 7.93 -13.18
C GLY A 335 9.05 8.50 -13.57
N LYS A 336 8.86 8.71 -14.86
CA LYS A 336 7.58 9.04 -15.48
C LYS A 336 7.34 8.18 -16.72
N LEU A 337 6.09 7.91 -17.04
CA LEU A 337 5.67 7.18 -18.23
C LEU A 337 4.90 8.12 -19.16
N GLU A 338 5.28 8.14 -20.43
CA GLU A 338 4.68 8.98 -21.48
C GLU A 338 4.24 8.10 -22.64
N ALA A 339 3.07 8.38 -23.20
CA ALA A 339 2.56 7.69 -24.38
C ALA A 339 2.43 8.67 -25.57
N SER A 340 2.88 8.23 -26.73
CA SER A 340 2.72 8.95 -27.97
C SER A 340 2.29 8.01 -29.10
N SER A 341 1.48 8.53 -30.01
CA SER A 341 1.08 7.84 -31.24
C SER A 341 0.76 8.89 -32.29
N PRO A 342 1.13 8.70 -33.54
CA PRO A 342 0.73 9.61 -34.63
C PRO A 342 -0.78 9.56 -34.90
N GLY A 343 -1.44 8.46 -34.53
CA GLY A 343 -2.87 8.25 -34.75
C GLY A 343 -3.25 6.77 -34.82
N GLU A 344 -4.50 6.53 -35.19
CA GLU A 344 -5.00 5.17 -35.38
C GLU A 344 -4.24 4.44 -36.49
N SER A 345 -3.93 3.15 -36.25
CA SER A 345 -3.18 2.28 -37.16
C SER A 345 -1.78 2.78 -37.54
N GLN A 346 -1.20 3.68 -36.72
CA GLN A 346 0.14 4.24 -36.94
C GLN A 346 1.11 3.90 -35.78
N GLY A 347 0.79 2.87 -35.00
CA GLY A 347 1.61 2.38 -33.91
C GLY A 347 1.57 3.28 -32.66
N THR A 348 2.25 2.80 -31.63
CA THR A 348 2.35 3.47 -30.35
C THR A 348 3.80 3.46 -29.87
N THR A 349 4.22 4.54 -29.22
CA THR A 349 5.49 4.60 -28.49
C THR A 349 5.21 4.92 -27.04
N ILE A 350 5.61 4.04 -26.14
CA ILE A 350 5.64 4.28 -24.70
C ILE A 350 7.07 4.64 -24.32
N ARG A 351 7.25 5.76 -23.63
CA ARG A 351 8.52 6.21 -23.09
C ARG A 351 8.51 6.17 -21.57
N VAL A 352 9.56 5.62 -21.02
CA VAL A 352 9.88 5.67 -19.60
C VAL A 352 11.07 6.59 -19.44
N VAL A 353 10.96 7.53 -18.51
CA VAL A 353 11.99 8.56 -18.31
C VAL A 353 12.40 8.58 -16.85
N PHE A 354 13.69 8.48 -16.60
CA PHE A 354 14.29 8.59 -15.26
C PHE A 354 15.29 9.75 -15.22
N PRO A 355 15.26 10.61 -14.19
CA PRO A 355 16.29 11.59 -13.98
C PRO A 355 17.61 10.90 -13.66
N ILE A 356 18.72 11.35 -14.27
CA ILE A 356 20.05 10.86 -13.96
C ILE A 356 20.56 11.70 -12.79
N SER A 357 20.60 11.08 -11.59
CA SER A 357 21.32 11.64 -10.45
C SER A 357 22.82 11.40 -10.65
N GLN A 358 23.67 12.37 -10.28
CA GLN A 358 25.11 12.13 -10.30
C GLN A 358 25.44 11.14 -9.19
N TYR A 359 26.07 10.04 -9.56
CA TYR A 359 26.70 9.13 -8.60
C TYR A 359 27.92 9.88 -8.03
N THR A 360 27.88 10.21 -6.73
CA THR A 360 29.01 10.80 -6.01
C THR A 360 29.61 9.75 -5.08
N ASP A 361 30.95 9.76 -4.88
CA ASP A 361 31.65 8.82 -4.00
C ASP A 361 31.11 8.82 -2.55
N ASP A 362 30.42 9.88 -2.12
CA ASP A 362 29.70 9.94 -0.85
C ASP A 362 28.55 8.91 -0.74
N ASN A 363 28.05 8.42 -1.85
CA ASN A 363 27.01 7.37 -1.87
C ASN A 363 27.59 5.97 -1.60
N GLU A 364 28.88 5.76 -1.86
CA GLU A 364 29.57 4.49 -1.57
C GLU A 364 29.74 4.25 -0.07
N ALA A 365 29.93 5.32 0.69
CA ALA A 365 30.04 5.25 2.16
C ALA A 365 28.69 4.88 2.81
N ALA A 366 27.58 5.36 2.27
CA ALA A 366 26.24 5.06 2.77
C ALA A 366 25.80 3.60 2.48
N MET A 367 26.36 2.97 1.43
CA MET A 367 26.08 1.56 1.11
C MET A 367 26.89 0.57 1.96
N GLN A 368 28.00 1.00 2.60
CA GLN A 368 28.81 0.16 3.48
C GLN A 368 28.30 0.17 4.93
N GLU A 369 27.41 1.11 5.31
CA GLU A 369 26.83 1.22 6.65
C GLU A 369 25.39 0.65 6.74
N ALA A 370 24.77 0.21 5.65
CA ALA A 370 23.41 -0.36 5.59
C ALA A 370 23.43 -1.89 5.44
#